data_4a7ce27c4d1e84aba0ac511223ffde21
#
_entry.id   4a7ce27c4d1e84aba0ac511223ffde21
#
_cell.length_a   1.000
_cell.length_b   1.000
_cell.length_c   1.000
_cell.angle_alpha   90.00
_cell.angle_beta   90.00
_cell.angle_gamma   90.00
#
_symmetry.space_group_name_H-M   'P 1'
#
loop_
_entity.id
_entity.type
_entity.pdbx_description
1 polymer ?
#
loop_
_entity_poly.entity_id
_entity_poly.type
_entity_poly.pdbx_seq_one_letter_code
_entity_poly.pdbx_strand_id
1 'polypeptide(L)'
;MRKVKSVAREGRGVAARAYSFVWLHLRPIDQERRIAVKEIVFIRQNIEKWKDLERVVDQTAKEDPERLSDAYMAITTDLAFSRSHYPTSRITIYLNNLASALHNTLYKNKREDRGRILDFWRTELPMVFYESRRELFYSLLVFLVSVAIGVFSVAQDTDFSRIVLGDKYVDMTLRNIEAGRPMDVYDGSNEWMMFLSIVTNNLYVSFRIFILGLFTGVATGLHLFYNGIMIGTFQAFMFRHGVGWESVLSIWLHGVVEVASLIIAGAAGFALGNGWLFPGTYPRGYAFRQGAKRGLKLAVGVAPFIVLAAFVESFLTRHTELPDLLRAAYILLSLVLMIFYVVVYPLYVRRRVEAEAANDPDRLA
;
A
#
# COMPACT_ATOMS: atom_id res chain seq x y z
N MET A 1 -36.33 63.17 -44.49
CA MET A 1 -35.64 63.37 -43.19
C MET A 1 -35.21 62.09 -42.44
N ARG A 2 -35.54 60.84 -42.88
CA ARG A 2 -35.15 59.58 -42.17
C ARG A 2 -33.79 58.98 -42.65
N LYS A 3 -33.29 59.29 -43.86
CA LYS A 3 -32.01 58.74 -44.36
C LYS A 3 -30.75 59.45 -43.83
N VAL A 4 -30.86 60.71 -43.43
CA VAL A 4 -29.68 61.46 -42.89
C VAL A 4 -29.34 61.08 -41.44
N LYS A 5 -30.30 60.55 -40.65
CA LYS A 5 -30.03 60.09 -39.27
C LYS A 5 -29.39 58.71 -39.17
N SER A 6 -29.45 57.89 -40.23
CA SER A 6 -28.81 56.54 -40.21
C SER A 6 -27.29 56.62 -40.48
N VAL A 7 -26.89 57.49 -41.39
CA VAL A 7 -25.45 57.65 -41.73
C VAL A 7 -24.64 58.28 -40.58
N ALA A 8 -25.27 59.18 -39.80
CA ALA A 8 -24.62 59.76 -38.61
C ALA A 8 -24.52 58.83 -37.41
N ARG A 9 -25.28 57.71 -37.40
CA ARG A 9 -25.19 56.68 -36.36
C ARG A 9 -24.13 55.62 -36.68
N GLU A 10 -23.94 55.24 -37.94
CA GLU A 10 -22.89 54.32 -38.38
C GLU A 10 -21.48 54.93 -38.26
N GLY A 11 -21.32 56.22 -38.60
CA GLY A 11 -20.04 56.92 -38.48
C GLY A 11 -19.51 57.03 -37.07
N ARG A 12 -20.43 57.12 -36.06
CA ARG A 12 -20.06 57.16 -34.64
C ARG A 12 -19.62 55.78 -34.10
N GLY A 13 -20.19 54.68 -34.65
CA GLY A 13 -19.82 53.32 -34.24
C GLY A 13 -18.42 52.91 -34.79
N VAL A 14 -18.04 53.37 -35.97
CA VAL A 14 -16.73 53.08 -36.57
C VAL A 14 -15.62 53.90 -35.90
N ALA A 15 -15.89 55.19 -35.59
CA ALA A 15 -14.92 56.01 -34.83
C ALA A 15 -14.71 55.49 -33.41
N ALA A 16 -15.77 55.07 -32.69
CA ALA A 16 -15.67 54.49 -31.36
C ALA A 16 -14.90 53.17 -31.37
N ARG A 17 -15.05 52.30 -32.38
CA ARG A 17 -14.25 51.09 -32.54
C ARG A 17 -12.79 51.36 -32.97
N ALA A 18 -12.53 52.33 -33.76
CA ALA A 18 -11.16 52.77 -34.11
C ALA A 18 -10.43 53.36 -32.90
N TYR A 19 -11.11 54.16 -32.06
CA TYR A 19 -10.53 54.69 -30.83
C TYR A 19 -10.27 53.61 -29.78
N SER A 20 -11.15 52.61 -29.67
CA SER A 20 -10.91 51.49 -28.73
C SER A 20 -9.77 50.58 -29.21
N PHE A 21 -9.59 50.40 -30.54
CA PHE A 21 -8.52 49.59 -31.09
C PHE A 21 -7.15 50.29 -30.98
N VAL A 22 -7.09 51.61 -31.18
CA VAL A 22 -5.86 52.39 -30.99
C VAL A 22 -5.47 52.49 -29.51
N TRP A 23 -6.44 52.58 -28.58
CA TRP A 23 -6.16 52.58 -27.14
C TRP A 23 -5.72 51.19 -26.60
N LEU A 24 -6.14 50.11 -27.25
CA LEU A 24 -5.73 48.77 -26.84
C LEU A 24 -4.29 48.41 -27.25
N HIS A 25 -3.73 49.12 -28.23
CA HIS A 25 -2.38 48.88 -28.72
C HIS A 25 -1.34 49.92 -28.32
N LEU A 26 -1.77 51.03 -27.74
CA LEU A 26 -0.89 51.98 -27.07
C LEU A 26 -0.84 51.69 -25.56
N ARG A 27 -0.23 50.56 -25.19
CA ARG A 27 0.34 50.48 -23.84
C ARG A 27 1.37 51.61 -23.74
N PRO A 28 1.23 52.51 -22.75
CA PRO A 28 2.18 53.63 -22.66
C PRO A 28 3.60 53.06 -22.46
N ILE A 29 4.49 53.36 -23.33
CA ILE A 29 5.94 53.06 -23.26
C ILE A 29 6.51 53.43 -21.89
N ASP A 30 5.90 54.38 -21.22
CA ASP A 30 6.20 54.85 -19.89
C ASP A 30 5.89 53.80 -18.80
N GLN A 31 4.88 52.96 -18.95
CA GLN A 31 4.51 51.96 -17.95
C GLN A 31 5.45 50.74 -18.01
N GLU A 32 5.88 50.32 -19.18
CA GLU A 32 6.88 49.27 -19.37
C GLU A 32 8.25 49.71 -18.85
N ARG A 33 8.65 50.98 -19.08
CA ARG A 33 9.88 51.56 -18.55
C ARG A 33 9.84 51.64 -17.02
N ARG A 34 8.70 52.06 -16.39
CA ARG A 34 8.54 52.11 -14.96
C ARG A 34 8.58 50.71 -14.32
N ILE A 35 8.01 49.69 -14.98
CA ILE A 35 8.06 48.31 -14.51
C ILE A 35 9.52 47.80 -14.60
N ALA A 36 10.22 48.03 -15.72
CA ALA A 36 11.60 47.60 -15.90
C ALA A 36 12.57 48.25 -14.88
N VAL A 37 12.37 49.56 -14.59
CA VAL A 37 13.19 50.21 -13.54
C VAL A 37 12.94 49.62 -12.16
N LYS A 38 11.69 49.31 -11.81
CA LYS A 38 11.35 48.67 -10.53
C LYS A 38 11.91 47.26 -10.45
N GLU A 39 11.89 46.52 -11.55
CA GLU A 39 12.48 45.19 -11.64
C GLU A 39 14.00 45.20 -11.42
N ILE A 40 14.72 46.11 -12.07
CA ILE A 40 16.18 46.30 -11.89
C ILE A 40 16.52 46.60 -10.44
N VAL A 41 15.72 47.44 -9.77
CA VAL A 41 15.91 47.74 -8.35
C VAL A 41 15.69 46.52 -7.48
N PHE A 42 14.64 45.73 -7.74
CA PHE A 42 14.34 44.47 -7.05
C PHE A 42 15.50 43.46 -7.19
N ILE A 43 16.00 43.30 -8.42
CA ILE A 43 17.14 42.40 -8.69
C ILE A 43 18.38 42.90 -7.92
N ARG A 44 18.71 44.19 -8.01
CA ARG A 44 19.90 44.74 -7.37
C ARG A 44 19.88 44.62 -5.85
N GLN A 45 18.70 44.70 -5.24
CA GLN A 45 18.54 44.59 -3.79
C GLN A 45 18.65 43.15 -3.29
N ASN A 46 18.35 42.14 -4.14
CA ASN A 46 18.24 40.73 -3.71
C ASN A 46 19.29 39.81 -4.34
N ILE A 47 20.06 40.26 -5.32
CA ILE A 47 20.97 39.42 -6.11
C ILE A 47 22.03 38.70 -5.25
N GLU A 48 22.60 39.39 -4.24
CA GLU A 48 23.59 38.79 -3.36
C GLU A 48 22.96 37.71 -2.47
N LYS A 49 21.76 37.95 -1.95
CA LYS A 49 20.96 36.96 -1.23
C LYS A 49 20.71 35.70 -2.10
N TRP A 50 20.32 35.89 -3.36
CA TRP A 50 20.05 34.76 -4.25
C TRP A 50 21.31 33.97 -4.62
N LYS A 51 22.44 34.61 -4.81
CA LYS A 51 23.75 33.96 -4.99
C LYS A 51 24.15 33.11 -3.78
N ASP A 52 23.87 33.61 -2.58
CA ASP A 52 24.14 32.85 -1.35
C ASP A 52 23.24 31.65 -1.23
N LEU A 53 21.95 31.76 -1.61
CA LEU A 53 21.01 30.63 -1.68
C LEU A 53 21.40 29.61 -2.77
N GLU A 54 21.98 30.06 -3.89
CA GLU A 54 22.55 29.20 -4.93
C GLU A 54 23.72 28.37 -4.39
N ARG A 55 24.62 28.98 -3.61
CA ARG A 55 25.73 28.26 -2.94
C ARG A 55 25.21 27.20 -1.95
N VAL A 56 24.13 27.49 -1.23
CA VAL A 56 23.49 26.54 -0.32
C VAL A 56 22.98 25.32 -1.10
N VAL A 57 22.43 25.51 -2.29
CA VAL A 57 22.02 24.40 -3.19
C VAL A 57 23.22 23.56 -3.64
N ASP A 58 24.32 24.19 -4.01
CA ASP A 58 25.51 23.50 -4.54
C ASP A 58 26.28 22.76 -3.43
N GLN A 59 26.22 23.23 -2.18
CA GLN A 59 26.94 22.66 -1.04
C GLN A 59 26.11 21.70 -0.17
N THR A 60 25.00 21.25 -0.67
CA THR A 60 23.93 20.47 0.00
C THR A 60 24.40 19.33 0.92
N ALA A 61 25.55 18.72 0.65
CA ALA A 61 26.05 17.57 1.43
C ALA A 61 26.50 17.93 2.87
N LYS A 62 26.58 19.21 3.22
CA LYS A 62 27.11 19.71 4.49
C LYS A 62 26.20 20.69 5.23
N GLU A 63 25.08 21.10 4.64
CA GLU A 63 24.22 22.14 5.22
C GLU A 63 23.16 21.56 6.17
N ASP A 64 22.85 22.36 7.21
CA ASP A 64 21.85 22.05 8.23
C ASP A 64 20.42 22.09 7.61
N PRO A 65 19.53 21.14 7.92
CA PRO A 65 18.13 21.14 7.47
C PRO A 65 17.36 22.44 7.79
N GLU A 66 17.61 23.07 8.94
CA GLU A 66 17.00 24.35 9.30
C GLU A 66 17.40 25.46 8.31
N ARG A 67 18.68 25.54 7.96
CA ARG A 67 19.17 26.52 7.01
C ARG A 67 18.63 26.34 5.60
N LEU A 68 18.42 25.10 5.18
CA LEU A 68 17.76 24.76 3.92
C LEU A 68 16.28 25.17 3.92
N SER A 69 15.58 24.97 5.04
CA SER A 69 14.19 25.39 5.21
C SER A 69 14.04 26.91 5.14
N ASP A 70 14.89 27.64 5.84
CA ASP A 70 14.91 29.11 5.82
C ASP A 70 15.22 29.65 4.43
N ALA A 71 16.19 29.02 3.73
CA ALA A 71 16.52 29.33 2.35
C ALA A 71 15.31 29.14 1.41
N TYR A 72 14.57 28.03 1.58
CA TYR A 72 13.36 27.75 0.80
C TYR A 72 12.25 28.76 1.07
N MET A 73 12.02 29.14 2.33
CA MET A 73 11.04 30.17 2.70
C MET A 73 11.41 31.53 2.11
N ALA A 74 12.68 31.92 2.20
CA ALA A 74 13.16 33.17 1.66
C ALA A 74 12.98 33.28 0.13
N ILE A 75 13.32 32.22 -0.63
CA ILE A 75 13.19 32.21 -2.09
C ILE A 75 11.73 32.15 -2.56
N THR A 76 10.88 31.42 -1.83
CA THR A 76 9.45 31.34 -2.18
C THR A 76 8.73 32.66 -1.97
N THR A 77 9.13 33.44 -0.96
CA THR A 77 8.63 34.80 -0.72
C THR A 77 9.01 35.74 -1.88
N ASP A 78 10.28 35.74 -2.29
CA ASP A 78 10.76 36.55 -3.42
C ASP A 78 10.13 36.10 -4.75
N LEU A 79 9.90 34.80 -4.95
CA LEU A 79 9.21 34.24 -6.11
C LEU A 79 7.74 34.70 -6.14
N ALA A 80 7.03 34.69 -5.02
CA ALA A 80 5.66 35.16 -4.93
C ALA A 80 5.55 36.64 -5.31
N PHE A 81 6.47 37.46 -4.78
CA PHE A 81 6.57 38.87 -5.15
C PHE A 81 6.83 39.06 -6.65
N SER A 82 7.82 38.31 -7.19
CA SER A 82 8.18 38.39 -8.61
C SER A 82 7.02 37.95 -9.52
N ARG A 83 6.29 36.89 -9.18
CA ARG A 83 5.10 36.44 -9.93
C ARG A 83 3.99 37.46 -9.95
N SER A 84 3.81 38.22 -8.86
CA SER A 84 2.78 39.23 -8.79
C SER A 84 3.11 40.50 -9.57
N HIS A 85 4.39 40.89 -9.63
CA HIS A 85 4.83 42.16 -10.23
C HIS A 85 5.50 42.01 -11.58
N TYR A 86 6.15 40.86 -11.86
CA TYR A 86 6.97 40.59 -13.06
C TYR A 86 6.70 39.18 -13.63
N PRO A 87 5.43 38.82 -13.92
CA PRO A 87 5.05 37.44 -14.23
C PRO A 87 5.75 36.83 -15.45
N THR A 88 6.12 37.63 -16.43
CA THR A 88 6.78 37.21 -17.68
C THR A 88 8.29 37.43 -17.70
N SER A 89 8.86 37.88 -16.59
CA SER A 89 10.28 38.22 -16.50
C SER A 89 11.16 36.98 -16.37
N ARG A 90 12.41 37.11 -16.88
CA ARG A 90 13.47 36.10 -16.68
C ARG A 90 13.80 35.86 -15.21
N ILE A 91 13.64 36.90 -14.36
CA ILE A 91 13.89 36.76 -12.93
C ILE A 91 12.87 35.80 -12.26
N THR A 92 11.61 35.82 -12.68
CA THR A 92 10.61 34.91 -12.19
C THR A 92 10.91 33.44 -12.55
N ILE A 93 11.45 33.22 -13.76
CA ILE A 93 11.92 31.90 -14.19
C ILE A 93 13.12 31.44 -13.36
N TYR A 94 14.09 32.33 -13.15
CA TYR A 94 15.28 32.06 -12.33
C TYR A 94 14.90 31.69 -10.89
N LEU A 95 14.07 32.51 -10.23
CA LEU A 95 13.62 32.25 -8.85
C LEU A 95 12.79 30.95 -8.74
N ASN A 96 11.98 30.64 -9.75
CA ASN A 96 11.25 29.37 -9.80
C ASN A 96 12.18 28.16 -9.92
N ASN A 97 13.24 28.27 -10.73
CA ASN A 97 14.23 27.20 -10.85
C ASN A 97 15.01 27.01 -9.56
N LEU A 98 15.41 28.09 -8.90
CA LEU A 98 16.12 28.06 -7.61
C LEU A 98 15.24 27.52 -6.49
N ALA A 99 13.97 27.93 -6.41
CA ALA A 99 12.99 27.37 -5.49
C ALA A 99 12.75 25.87 -5.72
N SER A 100 12.68 25.44 -6.98
CA SER A 100 12.56 24.02 -7.35
C SER A 100 13.80 23.21 -6.97
N ALA A 101 14.99 23.77 -7.15
CA ALA A 101 16.24 23.15 -6.75
C ALA A 101 16.32 22.97 -5.23
N LEU A 102 16.02 24.03 -4.45
CA LEU A 102 15.95 23.97 -2.98
C LEU A 102 14.89 22.97 -2.50
N HIS A 103 13.71 22.98 -3.09
CA HIS A 103 12.66 22.02 -2.80
C HIS A 103 13.14 20.58 -3.03
N ASN A 104 13.70 20.31 -4.19
CA ASN A 104 14.22 18.97 -4.50
C ASN A 104 15.32 18.54 -3.55
N THR A 105 16.17 19.47 -3.14
CA THR A 105 17.24 19.24 -2.18
C THR A 105 16.72 18.93 -0.79
N LEU A 106 15.76 19.70 -0.29
CA LEU A 106 15.10 19.51 1.00
C LEU A 106 14.40 18.14 1.07
N TYR A 107 13.73 17.73 0.00
CA TYR A 107 12.98 16.47 -0.05
C TYR A 107 13.82 15.28 -0.55
N LYS A 108 14.88 15.50 -1.33
CA LYS A 108 15.78 14.45 -1.83
C LYS A 108 16.81 14.00 -0.80
N ASN A 109 17.18 14.86 0.13
CA ASN A 109 18.10 14.55 1.23
C ASN A 109 17.47 13.80 2.40
N LYS A 110 16.20 13.40 2.29
CA LYS A 110 15.73 12.27 3.06
C LYS A 110 16.47 11.04 2.51
N ARG A 111 17.74 10.83 2.97
CA ARG A 111 18.50 9.59 2.78
C ARG A 111 17.48 8.48 2.93
N GLU A 112 17.35 7.61 1.93
CA GLU A 112 16.65 6.35 2.12
C GLU A 112 17.37 5.66 3.26
N ASP A 113 16.81 5.79 4.43
CA ASP A 113 17.35 5.26 5.65
C ASP A 113 17.47 3.76 5.42
N ARG A 114 18.68 3.20 5.59
CA ARG A 114 18.86 1.72 5.55
C ARG A 114 17.92 1.03 6.54
N GLY A 115 17.38 1.80 7.51
CA GLY A 115 16.32 1.42 8.44
C GLY A 115 14.93 1.29 7.83
N ARG A 116 14.63 1.90 6.67
CA ARG A 116 13.28 1.96 6.10
C ARG A 116 12.63 0.58 5.89
N ILE A 117 13.42 -0.43 5.51
CA ILE A 117 12.93 -1.79 5.38
C ILE A 117 12.50 -2.33 6.75
N LEU A 118 13.32 -2.17 7.78
CA LEU A 118 12.98 -2.61 9.13
C LEU A 118 11.82 -1.81 9.74
N ASP A 119 11.76 -0.51 9.47
CA ASP A 119 10.68 0.36 9.92
C ASP A 119 9.34 -0.02 9.29
N PHE A 120 9.35 -0.55 8.07
CA PHE A 120 8.15 -1.09 7.46
C PHE A 120 7.50 -2.18 8.32
N TRP A 121 8.27 -3.20 8.77
CA TRP A 121 7.73 -4.28 9.62
C TRP A 121 7.57 -3.91 11.08
N ARG A 122 8.33 -2.91 11.60
CA ARG A 122 8.25 -2.49 13.00
C ARG A 122 7.14 -1.48 13.28
N THR A 123 6.84 -0.62 12.33
CA THR A 123 5.93 0.51 12.54
C THR A 123 4.85 0.58 11.48
N GLU A 124 5.22 0.57 10.18
CA GLU A 124 4.28 0.85 9.11
C GLU A 124 3.25 -0.28 8.93
N LEU A 125 3.70 -1.53 8.82
CA LEU A 125 2.82 -2.69 8.65
C LEU A 125 1.90 -2.91 9.86
N PRO A 126 2.37 -2.84 11.12
CA PRO A 126 1.48 -2.89 12.29
C PRO A 126 0.42 -1.78 12.28
N MET A 127 0.76 -0.55 11.89
CA MET A 127 -0.23 0.52 11.75
C MET A 127 -1.27 0.19 10.68
N VAL A 128 -0.86 -0.39 9.54
CA VAL A 128 -1.79 -0.84 8.50
C VAL A 128 -2.69 -1.99 8.99
N PHE A 129 -2.20 -2.93 9.81
CA PHE A 129 -3.04 -3.94 10.45
C PHE A 129 -4.10 -3.29 11.35
N TYR A 130 -3.71 -2.30 12.15
CA TYR A 130 -4.65 -1.57 12.99
C TYR A 130 -5.72 -0.84 12.17
N GLU A 131 -5.32 -0.14 11.11
CA GLU A 131 -6.24 0.55 10.22
C GLU A 131 -7.20 -0.40 9.51
N SER A 132 -6.72 -1.60 9.15
CA SER A 132 -7.47 -2.62 8.43
C SER A 132 -8.10 -3.69 9.34
N ARG A 133 -8.27 -3.41 10.65
CA ARG A 133 -8.79 -4.39 11.61
C ARG A 133 -10.20 -4.89 11.30
N ARG A 134 -11.02 -4.09 10.63
CA ARG A 134 -12.37 -4.49 10.21
C ARG A 134 -12.28 -5.47 9.04
N GLU A 135 -11.45 -5.18 8.07
CA GLU A 135 -11.19 -6.06 6.92
C GLU A 135 -10.57 -7.38 7.36
N LEU A 136 -9.64 -7.36 8.34
CA LEU A 136 -9.08 -8.55 8.95
C LEU A 136 -10.15 -9.39 9.67
N PHE A 137 -11.03 -8.74 10.43
CA PHE A 137 -12.13 -9.42 11.11
C PHE A 137 -13.09 -10.08 10.11
N TYR A 138 -13.51 -9.37 9.06
CA TYR A 138 -14.40 -9.94 8.04
C TYR A 138 -13.72 -11.08 7.25
N SER A 139 -12.44 -10.94 6.95
CA SER A 139 -11.65 -11.99 6.31
C SER A 139 -11.59 -13.25 7.16
N LEU A 140 -11.26 -13.10 8.45
CA LEU A 140 -11.27 -14.19 9.42
C LEU A 140 -12.65 -14.83 9.56
N LEU A 141 -13.71 -14.03 9.65
CA LEU A 141 -15.08 -14.53 9.79
C LEU A 141 -15.51 -15.37 8.57
N VAL A 142 -15.28 -14.85 7.35
CA VAL A 142 -15.57 -15.57 6.10
C VAL A 142 -14.81 -16.89 6.08
N PHE A 143 -13.53 -16.87 6.43
CA PHE A 143 -12.68 -18.06 6.44
C PHE A 143 -13.18 -19.09 7.46
N LEU A 144 -13.44 -18.71 8.72
CA LEU A 144 -13.90 -19.63 9.77
C LEU A 144 -15.28 -20.23 9.45
N VAL A 145 -16.20 -19.42 8.93
CA VAL A 145 -17.52 -19.91 8.48
C VAL A 145 -17.34 -20.94 7.35
N SER A 146 -16.45 -20.68 6.40
CA SER A 146 -16.19 -21.61 5.30
C SER A 146 -15.56 -22.91 5.77
N VAL A 147 -14.61 -22.86 6.71
CA VAL A 147 -14.02 -24.03 7.34
C VAL A 147 -15.11 -24.86 8.03
N ALA A 148 -15.99 -24.22 8.82
CA ALA A 148 -17.10 -24.90 9.50
C ALA A 148 -18.06 -25.58 8.52
N ILE A 149 -18.36 -24.92 7.39
CA ILE A 149 -19.19 -25.51 6.30
C ILE A 149 -18.48 -26.75 5.74
N GLY A 150 -17.18 -26.68 5.43
CA GLY A 150 -16.42 -27.82 4.92
C GLY A 150 -16.43 -29.00 5.89
N VAL A 151 -16.19 -28.75 7.17
CA VAL A 151 -16.22 -29.79 8.23
C VAL A 151 -17.62 -30.41 8.35
N PHE A 152 -18.65 -29.57 8.41
CA PHE A 152 -20.03 -30.06 8.55
C PHE A 152 -20.48 -30.86 7.31
N SER A 153 -20.12 -30.43 6.12
CA SER A 153 -20.48 -31.13 4.87
C SER A 153 -19.87 -32.53 4.81
N VAL A 154 -18.59 -32.70 5.19
CA VAL A 154 -17.96 -34.04 5.26
C VAL A 154 -18.59 -34.93 6.34
N ALA A 155 -19.04 -34.33 7.44
CA ALA A 155 -19.74 -35.10 8.47
C ALA A 155 -21.08 -35.67 8.00
N GLN A 156 -21.77 -34.94 7.10
CA GLN A 156 -23.06 -35.38 6.54
C GLN A 156 -22.88 -36.29 5.31
N ASP A 157 -21.94 -35.98 4.43
CA ASP A 157 -21.73 -36.71 3.17
C ASP A 157 -20.22 -36.95 2.94
N THR A 158 -19.83 -38.21 2.88
CA THR A 158 -18.46 -38.67 2.62
C THR A 158 -17.96 -38.27 1.23
N ASP A 159 -18.85 -38.28 0.26
CA ASP A 159 -18.50 -38.00 -1.14
C ASP A 159 -18.17 -36.49 -1.34
N PHE A 160 -18.60 -35.65 -0.43
CA PHE A 160 -18.25 -34.21 -0.44
C PHE A 160 -16.72 -33.98 -0.47
N SER A 161 -15.95 -34.85 0.18
CA SER A 161 -14.48 -34.78 0.13
C SER A 161 -13.94 -34.96 -1.28
N ARG A 162 -14.56 -35.84 -2.09
CA ARG A 162 -14.18 -36.09 -3.49
C ARG A 162 -14.51 -34.89 -4.38
N ILE A 163 -15.68 -34.25 -4.13
CA ILE A 163 -16.10 -33.06 -4.87
C ILE A 163 -15.11 -31.87 -4.64
N VAL A 164 -14.64 -31.68 -3.41
CA VAL A 164 -13.81 -30.53 -3.05
C VAL A 164 -12.32 -30.79 -3.30
N LEU A 165 -11.81 -31.96 -2.92
CA LEU A 165 -10.39 -32.30 -2.99
C LEU A 165 -10.02 -32.98 -4.32
N GLY A 166 -11.00 -33.56 -4.99
CA GLY A 166 -10.85 -34.34 -6.22
C GLY A 166 -10.53 -35.80 -5.98
N ASP A 167 -11.06 -36.67 -6.87
CA ASP A 167 -10.95 -38.13 -6.74
C ASP A 167 -9.49 -38.61 -6.64
N LYS A 168 -8.64 -38.09 -7.50
CA LYS A 168 -7.22 -38.48 -7.52
C LYS A 168 -6.51 -38.25 -6.19
N TYR A 169 -6.78 -37.08 -5.57
CA TYR A 169 -6.18 -36.73 -4.28
C TYR A 169 -6.72 -37.62 -3.16
N VAL A 170 -8.05 -37.85 -3.12
CA VAL A 170 -8.68 -38.68 -2.12
C VAL A 170 -8.19 -40.13 -2.25
N ASP A 171 -8.16 -40.71 -3.46
CA ASP A 171 -7.71 -42.08 -3.68
C ASP A 171 -6.22 -42.27 -3.36
N MET A 172 -5.37 -41.29 -3.65
CA MET A 172 -3.95 -41.28 -3.26
C MET A 172 -3.81 -41.27 -1.74
N THR A 173 -4.55 -40.40 -1.07
CA THR A 173 -4.50 -40.26 0.39
C THR A 173 -4.97 -41.51 1.08
N LEU A 174 -6.06 -42.13 0.59
CA LEU A 174 -6.56 -43.41 1.14
C LEU A 174 -5.51 -44.52 1.03
N ARG A 175 -4.88 -44.68 -0.15
CA ARG A 175 -3.77 -45.66 -0.32
C ARG A 175 -2.60 -45.39 0.64
N ASN A 176 -2.25 -44.13 0.87
CA ASN A 176 -1.18 -43.78 1.82
C ASN A 176 -1.57 -44.10 3.27
N ILE A 177 -2.84 -43.89 3.64
CA ILE A 177 -3.38 -44.28 4.94
C ILE A 177 -3.31 -45.79 5.13
N GLU A 178 -3.77 -46.57 4.14
CA GLU A 178 -3.70 -48.05 4.14
C GLU A 178 -2.27 -48.55 4.25
N ALA A 179 -1.29 -47.88 3.63
CA ALA A 179 0.11 -48.19 3.72
C ALA A 179 0.77 -47.74 5.06
N GLY A 180 0.02 -47.14 5.98
CA GLY A 180 0.50 -46.63 7.27
C GLY A 180 1.38 -45.36 7.13
N ARG A 181 1.28 -44.66 6.02
CA ARG A 181 2.06 -43.43 5.73
C ARG A 181 1.18 -42.31 5.21
N PRO A 182 0.24 -41.79 6.02
CA PRO A 182 -0.78 -40.84 5.57
C PRO A 182 -0.21 -39.53 5.06
N MET A 183 1.02 -39.13 5.47
CA MET A 183 1.67 -37.89 5.10
C MET A 183 2.69 -38.00 3.94
N ASP A 184 2.79 -39.15 3.29
CA ASP A 184 3.73 -39.44 2.18
C ASP A 184 3.43 -38.68 0.87
N VAL A 185 2.54 -37.73 0.89
CA VAL A 185 2.27 -36.83 -0.25
C VAL A 185 3.53 -36.04 -0.66
N TYR A 186 4.50 -35.96 0.23
CA TYR A 186 5.74 -35.19 0.06
C TYR A 186 6.98 -36.02 -0.35
N ASP A 187 6.83 -37.35 -0.49
CA ASP A 187 7.95 -38.23 -0.78
C ASP A 187 8.30 -38.25 -2.29
N GLY A 188 9.55 -37.99 -2.62
CA GLY A 188 10.10 -38.13 -3.95
C GLY A 188 10.50 -36.87 -4.71
N SER A 189 10.20 -35.67 -4.21
CA SER A 189 10.63 -34.41 -4.81
C SER A 189 11.89 -33.84 -4.12
N ASN A 190 12.75 -33.18 -4.91
CA ASN A 190 13.87 -32.40 -4.36
C ASN A 190 13.34 -31.29 -3.46
N GLU A 191 13.89 -31.16 -2.24
CA GLU A 191 13.44 -30.19 -1.22
C GLU A 191 13.43 -28.75 -1.74
N TRP A 192 14.45 -28.37 -2.51
CA TRP A 192 14.52 -27.03 -3.09
C TRP A 192 13.46 -26.79 -4.17
N MET A 193 13.19 -27.79 -5.00
CA MET A 193 12.11 -27.66 -6.01
C MET A 193 10.75 -27.59 -5.34
N MET A 194 10.53 -28.37 -4.29
CA MET A 194 9.32 -28.34 -3.50
C MET A 194 9.16 -26.96 -2.83
N PHE A 195 10.21 -26.44 -2.16
CA PHE A 195 10.23 -25.11 -1.57
C PHE A 195 9.84 -24.03 -2.57
N LEU A 196 10.48 -23.99 -3.74
CA LEU A 196 10.17 -22.99 -4.78
C LEU A 196 8.75 -23.12 -5.29
N SER A 197 8.26 -24.37 -5.46
CA SER A 197 6.87 -24.62 -5.89
C SER A 197 5.87 -24.10 -4.86
N ILE A 198 6.07 -24.39 -3.58
CA ILE A 198 5.19 -23.95 -2.49
C ILE A 198 5.22 -22.44 -2.35
N VAL A 199 6.42 -21.80 -2.31
CA VAL A 199 6.53 -20.33 -2.26
C VAL A 199 5.79 -19.68 -3.41
N THR A 200 6.02 -20.16 -4.64
CA THR A 200 5.39 -19.60 -5.84
C THR A 200 3.87 -19.76 -5.80
N ASN A 201 3.39 -20.94 -5.41
CA ASN A 201 1.96 -21.21 -5.31
C ASN A 201 1.29 -20.32 -4.25
N ASN A 202 1.85 -20.26 -3.04
CA ASN A 202 1.24 -19.53 -1.93
C ASN A 202 1.30 -18.01 -2.12
N LEU A 203 2.39 -17.48 -2.69
CA LEU A 203 2.47 -16.08 -3.12
C LEU A 203 1.44 -15.79 -4.22
N TYR A 204 1.31 -16.68 -5.23
CA TYR A 204 0.34 -16.51 -6.30
C TYR A 204 -1.10 -16.50 -5.77
N VAL A 205 -1.47 -17.44 -4.90
CA VAL A 205 -2.81 -17.52 -4.30
C VAL A 205 -3.08 -16.24 -3.47
N SER A 206 -2.16 -15.86 -2.61
CA SER A 206 -2.31 -14.66 -1.77
C SER A 206 -2.43 -13.38 -2.59
N PHE A 207 -1.60 -13.23 -3.62
CA PHE A 207 -1.64 -12.08 -4.51
C PHE A 207 -2.91 -12.05 -5.38
N ARG A 208 -3.36 -13.23 -5.83
CA ARG A 208 -4.63 -13.38 -6.55
C ARG A 208 -5.82 -12.95 -5.70
N ILE A 209 -5.88 -13.35 -4.42
CA ILE A 209 -6.94 -12.94 -3.49
C ILE A 209 -6.96 -11.41 -3.34
N PHE A 210 -5.78 -10.79 -3.18
CA PHE A 210 -5.65 -9.33 -3.12
C PHE A 210 -6.15 -8.66 -4.40
N ILE A 211 -5.71 -9.11 -5.59
CA ILE A 211 -6.10 -8.51 -6.88
C ILE A 211 -7.59 -8.67 -7.15
N LEU A 212 -8.21 -9.76 -6.73
CA LEU A 212 -9.66 -9.98 -6.89
C LEU A 212 -10.49 -8.87 -6.20
N GLY A 213 -9.92 -8.20 -5.18
CA GLY A 213 -10.50 -7.00 -4.59
C GLY A 213 -10.69 -5.84 -5.55
N LEU A 214 -9.94 -5.81 -6.68
CA LEU A 214 -10.10 -4.80 -7.73
C LEU A 214 -11.50 -4.89 -8.40
N PHE A 215 -12.02 -6.09 -8.57
CA PHE A 215 -13.35 -6.27 -9.15
C PHE A 215 -14.44 -6.01 -8.11
N THR A 216 -14.38 -6.68 -6.98
CA THR A 216 -15.25 -6.42 -5.79
C THR A 216 -14.68 -7.14 -4.57
N GLY A 217 -15.02 -6.67 -3.35
CA GLY A 217 -14.76 -7.43 -2.13
C GLY A 217 -15.43 -8.82 -2.14
N VAL A 218 -16.53 -9.00 -2.89
CA VAL A 218 -17.21 -10.29 -3.06
C VAL A 218 -16.30 -11.31 -3.75
N ALA A 219 -15.58 -10.93 -4.81
CA ALA A 219 -14.67 -11.85 -5.51
C ALA A 219 -13.54 -12.34 -4.60
N THR A 220 -12.96 -11.44 -3.79
CA THR A 220 -12.01 -11.80 -2.72
C THR A 220 -12.65 -12.77 -1.71
N GLY A 221 -13.86 -12.44 -1.23
CA GLY A 221 -14.60 -13.26 -0.29
C GLY A 221 -14.90 -14.68 -0.81
N LEU A 222 -15.33 -14.82 -2.06
CA LEU A 222 -15.59 -16.12 -2.71
C LEU A 222 -14.32 -16.96 -2.81
N HIS A 223 -13.19 -16.35 -3.16
CA HIS A 223 -11.93 -17.09 -3.25
C HIS A 223 -11.43 -17.53 -1.86
N LEU A 224 -11.55 -16.67 -0.86
CA LEU A 224 -11.25 -17.00 0.53
C LEU A 224 -12.18 -18.09 1.07
N PHE A 225 -13.47 -18.03 0.72
CA PHE A 225 -14.49 -19.02 1.07
C PHE A 225 -14.16 -20.40 0.50
N TYR A 226 -13.77 -20.47 -0.77
CA TYR A 226 -13.35 -21.73 -1.38
C TYR A 226 -12.15 -22.36 -0.66
N ASN A 227 -11.11 -21.56 -0.34
CA ASN A 227 -9.95 -22.05 0.39
C ASN A 227 -10.32 -22.53 1.80
N GLY A 228 -11.22 -21.83 2.50
CA GLY A 228 -11.70 -22.25 3.81
C GLY A 228 -12.47 -23.59 3.76
N ILE A 229 -13.36 -23.75 2.79
CA ILE A 229 -14.05 -25.04 2.58
C ILE A 229 -13.03 -26.16 2.32
N MET A 230 -12.06 -25.94 1.46
CA MET A 230 -11.02 -26.91 1.12
C MET A 230 -10.26 -27.37 2.38
N ILE A 231 -9.81 -26.44 3.21
CA ILE A 231 -9.07 -26.74 4.45
C ILE A 231 -9.98 -27.47 5.47
N GLY A 232 -11.22 -27.01 5.64
CA GLY A 232 -12.19 -27.67 6.52
C GLY A 232 -12.52 -29.07 6.07
N THR A 233 -12.76 -29.29 4.79
CA THR A 233 -13.01 -30.59 4.18
C THR A 233 -11.82 -31.52 4.35
N PHE A 234 -10.61 -31.04 4.06
CA PHE A 234 -9.39 -31.82 4.21
C PHE A 234 -9.21 -32.30 5.66
N GLN A 235 -9.30 -31.38 6.61
CA GLN A 235 -9.09 -31.74 8.01
C GLN A 235 -10.17 -32.70 8.54
N ALA A 236 -11.43 -32.50 8.18
CA ALA A 236 -12.53 -33.41 8.53
C ALA A 236 -12.35 -34.79 7.90
N PHE A 237 -11.90 -34.86 6.63
CA PHE A 237 -11.59 -36.12 5.94
C PHE A 237 -10.50 -36.91 6.71
N MET A 238 -9.42 -36.25 7.13
CA MET A 238 -8.34 -36.90 7.91
C MET A 238 -8.83 -37.42 9.26
N PHE A 239 -9.65 -36.65 9.99
CA PHE A 239 -10.26 -37.12 11.25
C PHE A 239 -11.17 -38.31 11.05
N ARG A 240 -11.97 -38.35 9.99
CA ARG A 240 -12.87 -39.45 9.67
C ARG A 240 -12.14 -40.76 9.40
N HIS A 241 -10.92 -40.68 8.88
CA HIS A 241 -10.10 -41.88 8.57
C HIS A 241 -9.11 -42.22 9.70
N GLY A 242 -9.25 -41.61 10.89
CA GLY A 242 -8.48 -41.97 12.10
C GLY A 242 -7.07 -41.33 12.18
N VAL A 243 -6.66 -40.57 11.18
CA VAL A 243 -5.32 -39.94 11.09
C VAL A 243 -5.35 -38.41 11.31
N GLY A 244 -6.43 -37.91 11.91
CA GLY A 244 -6.65 -36.47 12.11
C GLY A 244 -5.61 -35.79 12.97
N TRP A 245 -5.21 -36.41 14.10
CA TRP A 245 -4.19 -35.82 14.98
C TRP A 245 -2.81 -35.81 14.34
N GLU A 246 -2.44 -36.86 13.62
CA GLU A 246 -1.19 -36.90 12.87
C GLU A 246 -1.16 -35.82 11.79
N SER A 247 -2.28 -35.64 11.07
CA SER A 247 -2.45 -34.55 10.11
C SER A 247 -2.31 -33.16 10.77
N VAL A 248 -2.91 -32.95 11.95
CA VAL A 248 -2.77 -31.67 12.67
C VAL A 248 -1.30 -31.43 13.03
N LEU A 249 -0.63 -32.40 13.64
CA LEU A 249 0.75 -32.22 14.08
C LEU A 249 1.76 -32.09 12.93
N SER A 250 1.45 -32.57 11.73
CA SER A 250 2.31 -32.44 10.56
C SER A 250 2.04 -31.15 9.78
N ILE A 251 0.78 -30.91 9.41
CA ILE A 251 0.42 -29.82 8.49
C ILE A 251 0.42 -28.47 9.19
N TRP A 252 -0.05 -28.39 10.46
CA TRP A 252 -0.13 -27.09 11.14
C TRP A 252 1.22 -26.54 11.62
N LEU A 253 2.32 -27.26 11.43
CA LEU A 253 3.68 -26.71 11.60
C LEU A 253 3.89 -25.47 10.72
N HIS A 254 3.47 -25.53 9.46
CA HIS A 254 3.53 -24.42 8.52
C HIS A 254 2.14 -23.78 8.33
N GLY A 255 1.07 -24.56 8.43
CA GLY A 255 -0.29 -24.17 8.14
C GLY A 255 -0.83 -23.01 8.97
N VAL A 256 -0.37 -22.82 10.22
CA VAL A 256 -0.72 -21.63 11.03
C VAL A 256 -0.33 -20.34 10.32
N VAL A 257 0.90 -20.27 9.83
CA VAL A 257 1.44 -19.06 9.17
C VAL A 257 0.82 -18.88 7.79
N GLU A 258 0.57 -19.95 7.05
CA GLU A 258 -0.09 -19.91 5.75
C GLU A 258 -1.54 -19.45 5.84
N VAL A 259 -2.32 -20.03 6.77
CA VAL A 259 -3.71 -19.63 6.98
C VAL A 259 -3.80 -18.18 7.45
N ALA A 260 -2.92 -17.75 8.36
CA ALA A 260 -2.86 -16.35 8.76
C ALA A 260 -2.53 -15.44 7.56
N SER A 261 -1.60 -15.86 6.69
CA SER A 261 -1.23 -15.15 5.47
C SER A 261 -2.41 -15.05 4.49
N LEU A 262 -3.18 -16.11 4.35
CA LEU A 262 -4.39 -16.16 3.51
C LEU A 262 -5.47 -15.18 4.03
N ILE A 263 -5.68 -15.14 5.35
CA ILE A 263 -6.60 -14.20 6.00
C ILE A 263 -6.15 -12.75 5.79
N ILE A 264 -4.85 -12.47 5.92
CA ILE A 264 -4.29 -11.13 5.67
C ILE A 264 -4.45 -10.75 4.20
N ALA A 265 -4.22 -11.68 3.26
CA ALA A 265 -4.45 -11.46 1.84
C ALA A 265 -5.93 -11.16 1.52
N GLY A 266 -6.86 -11.84 2.20
CA GLY A 266 -8.28 -11.54 2.17
C GLY A 266 -8.60 -10.12 2.64
N ALA A 267 -8.03 -9.72 3.76
CA ALA A 267 -8.16 -8.35 4.27
C ALA A 267 -7.57 -7.31 3.31
N ALA A 268 -6.44 -7.62 2.65
CA ALA A 268 -5.85 -6.78 1.62
C ALA A 268 -6.80 -6.58 0.43
N GLY A 269 -7.45 -7.65 -0.03
CA GLY A 269 -8.45 -7.60 -1.10
C GLY A 269 -9.72 -6.83 -0.69
N PHE A 270 -10.19 -7.00 0.55
CA PHE A 270 -11.30 -6.22 1.08
C PHE A 270 -10.94 -4.73 1.20
N ALA A 271 -9.73 -4.38 1.66
CA ALA A 271 -9.29 -2.99 1.72
C ALA A 271 -9.23 -2.33 0.34
N LEU A 272 -8.80 -3.06 -0.69
CA LEU A 272 -8.81 -2.62 -2.08
C LEU A 272 -10.24 -2.40 -2.59
N GLY A 273 -11.12 -3.40 -2.42
CA GLY A 273 -12.51 -3.35 -2.88
C GLY A 273 -13.33 -2.27 -2.18
N ASN A 274 -13.19 -2.15 -0.86
CA ASN A 274 -13.88 -1.13 -0.07
C ASN A 274 -13.47 0.27 -0.48
N GLY A 275 -12.20 0.48 -0.87
CA GLY A 275 -11.69 1.79 -1.28
C GLY A 275 -12.44 2.40 -2.46
N TRP A 276 -13.01 1.62 -3.36
CA TRP A 276 -13.77 2.17 -4.48
C TRP A 276 -15.30 1.97 -4.35
N LEU A 277 -15.75 0.92 -3.68
CA LEU A 277 -17.18 0.66 -3.46
C LEU A 277 -17.78 1.59 -2.42
N PHE A 278 -17.03 1.88 -1.35
CA PHE A 278 -17.48 2.69 -0.21
C PHE A 278 -16.54 3.86 0.06
N PRO A 279 -16.47 4.86 -0.85
CA PRO A 279 -15.50 5.95 -0.76
C PRO A 279 -15.75 6.92 0.40
N GLY A 280 -16.91 6.83 1.07
CA GLY A 280 -17.31 7.78 2.12
C GLY A 280 -17.43 9.21 1.57
N THR A 281 -16.82 10.17 2.26
CA THR A 281 -16.81 11.60 1.88
C THR A 281 -15.71 11.94 0.86
N TYR A 282 -14.81 11.01 0.54
CA TYR A 282 -13.70 11.25 -0.38
C TYR A 282 -14.09 11.02 -1.85
N PRO A 283 -13.44 11.70 -2.81
CA PRO A 283 -13.55 11.35 -4.21
C PRO A 283 -13.14 9.89 -4.46
N ARG A 284 -13.89 9.17 -5.31
CA ARG A 284 -13.68 7.74 -5.57
C ARG A 284 -12.23 7.37 -5.91
N GLY A 285 -11.58 8.17 -6.77
CA GLY A 285 -10.18 7.93 -7.16
C GLY A 285 -9.20 8.04 -5.99
N TYR A 286 -9.46 8.97 -5.06
CA TYR A 286 -8.64 9.12 -3.85
C TYR A 286 -8.85 7.94 -2.89
N ALA A 287 -10.11 7.60 -2.59
CA ALA A 287 -10.46 6.50 -1.71
C ALA A 287 -9.93 5.15 -2.24
N PHE A 288 -10.04 4.90 -3.56
CA PHE A 288 -9.45 3.74 -4.22
C PHE A 288 -7.93 3.69 -4.03
N ARG A 289 -7.23 4.81 -4.27
CA ARG A 289 -5.76 4.88 -4.10
C ARG A 289 -5.34 4.58 -2.67
N GLN A 290 -6.08 5.06 -1.68
CA GLN A 290 -5.82 4.75 -0.26
C GLN A 290 -6.08 3.26 0.06
N GLY A 291 -7.19 2.69 -0.41
CA GLY A 291 -7.49 1.27 -0.27
C GLY A 291 -6.43 0.39 -0.94
N ALA A 292 -6.02 0.73 -2.15
CA ALA A 292 -4.97 0.03 -2.89
C ALA A 292 -3.61 0.09 -2.17
N LYS A 293 -3.23 1.26 -1.64
CA LYS A 293 -1.98 1.42 -0.88
C LYS A 293 -1.98 0.58 0.39
N ARG A 294 -3.09 0.57 1.16
CA ARG A 294 -3.22 -0.28 2.36
C ARG A 294 -3.18 -1.76 2.00
N GLY A 295 -3.98 -2.19 1.01
CA GLY A 295 -4.02 -3.58 0.56
C GLY A 295 -2.67 -4.06 0.03
N LEU A 296 -1.95 -3.24 -0.74
CA LEU A 296 -0.61 -3.58 -1.23
C LEU A 296 0.40 -3.75 -0.09
N LYS A 297 0.37 -2.88 0.92
CA LYS A 297 1.24 -3.01 2.10
C LYS A 297 0.97 -4.30 2.87
N LEU A 298 -0.30 -4.70 3.03
CA LEU A 298 -0.67 -5.99 3.63
C LEU A 298 -0.15 -7.16 2.79
N ALA A 299 -0.38 -7.15 1.47
CA ALA A 299 0.04 -8.23 0.57
C ALA A 299 1.57 -8.39 0.49
N VAL A 300 2.32 -7.27 0.43
CA VAL A 300 3.79 -7.30 0.46
C VAL A 300 4.31 -7.68 1.85
N GLY A 301 3.67 -7.16 2.90
CA GLY A 301 4.07 -7.43 4.28
C GLY A 301 3.93 -8.89 4.68
N VAL A 302 3.01 -9.64 4.08
CA VAL A 302 2.80 -11.07 4.37
C VAL A 302 3.77 -11.98 3.61
N ALA A 303 4.39 -11.52 2.53
CA ALA A 303 5.25 -12.34 1.68
C ALA A 303 6.41 -13.04 2.43
N PRO A 304 7.16 -12.40 3.35
CA PRO A 304 8.21 -13.08 4.12
C PRO A 304 7.68 -14.20 5.01
N PHE A 305 6.47 -14.06 5.55
CA PHE A 305 5.84 -15.10 6.36
C PHE A 305 5.48 -16.33 5.51
N ILE A 306 5.01 -16.12 4.28
CA ILE A 306 4.75 -17.20 3.31
C ILE A 306 6.05 -17.93 2.97
N VAL A 307 7.14 -17.21 2.72
CA VAL A 307 8.45 -17.81 2.45
C VAL A 307 8.95 -18.63 3.64
N LEU A 308 8.78 -18.12 4.86
CA LEU A 308 9.13 -18.83 6.09
C LEU A 308 8.28 -20.10 6.27
N ALA A 309 6.98 -20.03 6.05
CA ALA A 309 6.07 -21.18 6.14
C ALA A 309 6.46 -22.27 5.13
N ALA A 310 6.71 -21.90 3.89
CA ALA A 310 7.14 -22.82 2.84
C ALA A 310 8.51 -23.46 3.16
N PHE A 311 9.42 -22.72 3.80
CA PHE A 311 10.68 -23.29 4.29
C PHE A 311 10.42 -24.36 5.36
N VAL A 312 9.58 -24.08 6.34
CA VAL A 312 9.20 -25.04 7.38
C VAL A 312 8.54 -26.27 6.75
N GLU A 313 7.64 -26.09 5.79
CA GLU A 313 6.98 -27.19 5.08
C GLU A 313 7.97 -28.09 4.35
N SER A 314 8.87 -27.50 3.59
CA SER A 314 9.78 -28.25 2.72
C SER A 314 10.92 -28.94 3.46
N PHE A 315 11.40 -28.35 4.56
CA PHE A 315 12.59 -28.85 5.27
C PHE A 315 12.29 -29.44 6.65
N LEU A 316 11.26 -28.97 7.38
CA LEU A 316 10.97 -29.42 8.73
C LEU A 316 9.84 -30.46 8.79
N THR A 317 8.77 -30.27 8.02
CA THR A 317 7.58 -31.13 8.07
C THR A 317 7.86 -32.58 7.65
N ARG A 318 8.90 -32.81 6.84
CA ARG A 318 9.35 -34.15 6.42
C ARG A 318 9.97 -34.96 7.58
N HIS A 319 10.54 -34.29 8.58
CA HIS A 319 11.15 -34.99 9.70
C HIS A 319 10.08 -35.39 10.72
N THR A 320 9.39 -36.50 10.41
CA THR A 320 8.32 -37.08 11.26
C THR A 320 8.84 -37.65 12.59
N GLU A 321 10.17 -37.71 12.78
CA GLU A 321 10.83 -38.23 14.00
C GLU A 321 10.75 -37.24 15.19
N LEU A 322 10.29 -36.01 14.96
CA LEU A 322 10.15 -35.02 16.06
C LEU A 322 9.05 -35.48 17.02
N PRO A 323 9.32 -35.45 18.34
CA PRO A 323 8.31 -35.74 19.36
C PRO A 323 7.06 -34.88 19.21
N ASP A 324 5.87 -35.44 19.38
CA ASP A 324 4.58 -34.78 19.21
C ASP A 324 4.46 -33.51 20.09
N LEU A 325 5.05 -33.56 21.29
CA LEU A 325 5.07 -32.41 22.21
C LEU A 325 5.81 -31.22 21.60
N LEU A 326 6.93 -31.44 20.90
CA LEU A 326 7.69 -30.37 20.25
C LEU A 326 6.94 -29.81 19.05
N ARG A 327 6.30 -30.67 18.25
CA ARG A 327 5.43 -30.24 17.14
C ARG A 327 4.28 -29.38 17.64
N ALA A 328 3.56 -29.84 18.67
CA ALA A 328 2.47 -29.11 19.29
C ALA A 328 2.93 -27.76 19.89
N ALA A 329 4.07 -27.74 20.58
CA ALA A 329 4.63 -26.51 21.15
C ALA A 329 5.00 -25.49 20.05
N TYR A 330 5.57 -25.93 18.93
CA TYR A 330 5.90 -25.08 17.79
C TYR A 330 4.64 -24.48 17.14
N ILE A 331 3.60 -25.30 16.91
CA ILE A 331 2.30 -24.87 16.39
C ILE A 331 1.69 -23.78 17.30
N LEU A 332 1.66 -24.03 18.61
CA LEU A 332 1.13 -23.06 19.56
C LEU A 332 1.95 -21.76 19.59
N LEU A 333 3.29 -21.86 19.58
CA LEU A 333 4.17 -20.70 19.52
C LEU A 333 3.94 -19.88 18.26
N SER A 334 3.86 -20.52 17.09
CA SER A 334 3.58 -19.87 15.81
C SER A 334 2.24 -19.13 15.82
N LEU A 335 1.19 -19.77 16.41
CA LEU A 335 -0.13 -19.17 16.55
C LEU A 335 -0.09 -17.94 17.46
N VAL A 336 0.55 -18.05 18.63
CA VAL A 336 0.70 -16.93 19.57
C VAL A 336 1.47 -15.78 18.95
N LEU A 337 2.57 -16.06 18.25
CA LEU A 337 3.36 -15.03 17.56
C LEU A 337 2.58 -14.33 16.46
N MET A 338 1.79 -15.07 15.66
CA MET A 338 0.95 -14.47 14.61
C MET A 338 -0.16 -13.61 15.21
N ILE A 339 -0.86 -14.08 16.25
CA ILE A 339 -1.86 -13.27 16.94
C ILE A 339 -1.23 -12.04 17.59
N PHE A 340 -0.08 -12.20 18.24
CA PHE A 340 0.64 -11.07 18.81
C PHE A 340 0.99 -10.02 17.74
N TYR A 341 1.61 -10.43 16.64
CA TYR A 341 2.09 -9.50 15.62
C TYR A 341 0.95 -8.83 14.84
N VAL A 342 -0.15 -9.54 14.55
CA VAL A 342 -1.26 -9.01 13.74
C VAL A 342 -2.29 -8.25 14.58
N VAL A 343 -2.46 -8.60 15.86
CA VAL A 343 -3.54 -8.04 16.70
C VAL A 343 -3.00 -7.20 17.86
N VAL A 344 -2.08 -7.74 18.66
CA VAL A 344 -1.63 -7.09 19.90
C VAL A 344 -0.60 -6.00 19.64
N TYR A 345 0.43 -6.30 18.87
CA TYR A 345 1.53 -5.38 18.58
C TYR A 345 1.07 -4.09 17.86
N PRO A 346 0.11 -4.11 16.91
CA PRO A 346 -0.47 -2.90 16.33
C PRO A 346 -1.09 -1.93 17.33
N LEU A 347 -1.71 -2.44 18.40
CA LEU A 347 -2.27 -1.59 19.46
C LEU A 347 -1.18 -0.87 20.26
N TYR A 348 -0.06 -1.56 20.50
CA TYR A 348 1.10 -0.96 21.15
C TYR A 348 1.76 0.12 20.30
N VAL A 349 2.03 -0.20 19.01
CA VAL A 349 2.65 0.74 18.06
C VAL A 349 1.78 1.99 17.90
N ARG A 350 0.47 1.83 17.76
CA ARG A 350 -0.46 2.96 17.70
C ARG A 350 -0.33 3.89 18.90
N ARG A 351 -0.39 3.34 20.12
CA ARG A 351 -0.28 4.14 21.35
C ARG A 351 1.04 4.91 21.41
N ARG A 352 2.11 4.27 20.97
CA ARG A 352 3.43 4.89 20.90
C ARG A 352 3.45 6.06 19.92
N VAL A 353 2.94 5.88 18.71
CA VAL A 353 2.88 6.94 17.67
C VAL A 353 1.98 8.10 18.13
N GLU A 354 0.85 7.82 18.76
CA GLU A 354 -0.03 8.86 19.32
C GLU A 354 0.65 9.65 20.45
N ALA A 355 1.45 8.99 21.30
CA ALA A 355 2.20 9.66 22.35
C ALA A 355 3.36 10.51 21.81
N GLU A 356 4.07 10.02 20.79
CA GLU A 356 5.12 10.79 20.10
C GLU A 356 4.54 12.02 19.41
N ALA A 357 3.37 11.90 18.76
CA ALA A 357 2.65 13.01 18.15
C ALA A 357 2.17 14.08 19.15
N ALA A 358 1.76 13.66 20.34
CA ALA A 358 1.32 14.57 21.40
C ALA A 358 2.49 15.37 22.00
N ASN A 359 3.70 14.80 21.97
CA ASN A 359 4.90 15.44 22.52
C ASN A 359 5.66 16.33 21.50
N ASP A 360 5.46 16.14 20.21
CA ASP A 360 6.10 16.88 19.10
C ASP A 360 5.09 17.11 17.96
N PRO A 361 4.20 18.14 18.11
CA PRO A 361 3.17 18.43 17.10
C PRO A 361 3.74 18.77 15.72
N ASP A 362 4.96 19.34 15.65
CA ASP A 362 5.57 19.82 14.42
C ASP A 362 6.19 18.69 13.57
N ARG A 363 6.36 17.51 14.12
CA ARG A 363 6.94 16.35 13.41
C ARG A 363 6.00 15.69 12.41
N LEU A 364 4.70 15.97 12.48
CA LEU A 364 3.64 15.35 11.65
C LEU A 364 2.96 16.33 10.68
N ALA A 365 3.27 17.63 10.76
CA ALA A 365 2.87 18.65 9.81
C ALA A 365 3.84 18.70 8.63
#